data_c7a8e866390eda2c20309458bc099321
#
_entry.id   c7a8e866390eda2c20309458bc099321
#
_cell.length_a   1.000
_cell.length_b   1.000
_cell.length_c   1.000
_cell.angle_alpha   90.00
_cell.angle_beta   90.00
_cell.angle_gamma   90.00
#
_symmetry.space_group_name_H-M   'P 1'
#
loop_
_entity.id
_entity.type
_entity.pdbx_description
1 polymer ?
#
loop_
_entity_poly.entity_id
_entity_poly.type
_entity_poly.pdbx_seq_one_letter_code
_entity_poly.pdbx_strand_id
1 'polypeptide(L)'
;MKVVIKGDSMWPTFSDGEVVSCSENENSDIKISSVAIFNHPLKQGVVCVKRVKRIDGDKIFVQGDNPDPTASEDSHNFGWIPKDLVFALINE
;
A
#
# COMPACT_ATOMS: atom_id res chain seq x y z
N MET A 1 -15.95 -3.88 -0.53
CA MET A 1 -15.34 -3.42 0.75
C MET A 1 -14.81 -2.02 0.56
N LYS A 2 -14.88 -1.19 1.60
CA LYS A 2 -14.41 0.19 1.54
C LYS A 2 -13.42 0.46 2.66
N VAL A 3 -12.49 1.37 2.41
CA VAL A 3 -11.49 1.80 3.38
C VAL A 3 -11.40 3.32 3.39
N VAL A 4 -11.08 3.89 4.54
CA VAL A 4 -10.85 5.33 4.69
C VAL A 4 -9.34 5.58 4.67
N ILE A 5 -8.90 6.45 3.77
CA ILE A 5 -7.51 6.85 3.68
C ILE A 5 -7.17 7.74 4.88
N LYS A 6 -6.05 7.46 5.53
CA LYS A 6 -5.54 8.26 6.65
C LYS A 6 -4.15 8.77 6.33
N GLY A 7 -3.96 10.08 6.50
CA GLY A 7 -2.72 10.75 6.20
C GLY A 7 -2.56 11.07 4.71
N ASP A 8 -1.40 11.59 4.36
CA ASP A 8 -1.13 12.17 3.04
C ASP A 8 -0.16 11.35 2.20
N SER A 9 0.16 10.12 2.60
CA SER A 9 1.18 9.31 1.90
C SER A 9 0.83 9.00 0.45
N MET A 10 -0.47 9.00 0.12
CA MET A 10 -0.96 8.70 -1.23
C MET A 10 -1.48 9.94 -1.96
N TRP A 11 -1.29 11.13 -1.40
CA TRP A 11 -1.63 12.38 -2.08
C TRP A 11 -0.69 12.58 -3.29
N PRO A 12 -1.13 13.06 -4.45
CA PRO A 12 -2.48 13.59 -4.75
C PRO A 12 -3.46 12.53 -5.25
N THR A 13 -3.08 11.26 -5.33
CA THR A 13 -3.97 10.20 -5.83
C THR A 13 -5.18 10.01 -4.91
N PHE A 14 -4.92 9.93 -3.60
CA PHE A 14 -5.95 9.85 -2.56
C PHE A 14 -5.63 10.85 -1.46
N SER A 15 -6.66 11.47 -0.92
CA SER A 15 -6.55 12.46 0.15
C SER A 15 -6.93 11.87 1.50
N ASP A 16 -6.41 12.44 2.58
CA ASP A 16 -6.81 12.08 3.94
C ASP A 16 -8.32 12.18 4.10
N GLY A 17 -8.94 11.16 4.67
CA GLY A 17 -10.39 11.09 4.87
C GLY A 17 -11.17 10.57 3.67
N GLU A 18 -10.55 10.38 2.54
CA GLU A 18 -11.23 9.86 1.34
C GLU A 18 -11.64 8.40 1.56
N VAL A 19 -12.86 8.04 1.14
CA VAL A 19 -13.37 6.67 1.19
C VAL A 19 -13.18 6.04 -0.18
N VAL A 20 -12.48 4.92 -0.24
CA VAL A 20 -12.17 4.23 -1.50
C VAL A 20 -12.63 2.79 -1.44
N SER A 21 -13.00 2.24 -2.61
CA SER A 21 -13.40 0.84 -2.73
C SER A 21 -12.17 -0.05 -2.86
N CYS A 22 -12.21 -1.20 -2.20
CA CYS A 22 -11.15 -2.21 -2.31
C CYS A 22 -11.75 -3.60 -2.37
N SER A 23 -10.97 -4.56 -2.84
CA SER A 23 -11.37 -5.96 -2.95
C SER A 23 -10.30 -6.85 -2.36
N GLU A 24 -10.70 -7.96 -1.75
CA GLU A 24 -9.77 -9.01 -1.36
C GLU A 24 -8.99 -9.48 -2.59
N ASN A 25 -7.77 -9.93 -2.36
CA ASN A 25 -6.88 -10.34 -3.43
C ASN A 25 -6.20 -11.67 -3.12
N GLU A 26 -5.77 -12.34 -4.17
CA GLU A 26 -4.75 -13.38 -4.09
C GLU A 26 -3.40 -12.77 -4.48
N ASN A 27 -2.29 -13.45 -4.15
CA ASN A 27 -0.95 -12.93 -4.46
C ASN A 27 -0.75 -12.71 -5.96
N SER A 28 -1.37 -13.54 -6.80
CA SER A 28 -1.32 -13.41 -8.26
C SER A 28 -2.02 -12.17 -8.80
N ASP A 29 -2.89 -11.54 -8.01
CA ASP A 29 -3.59 -10.30 -8.41
C ASP A 29 -2.72 -9.06 -8.26
N ILE A 30 -1.64 -9.15 -7.50
CA ILE A 30 -0.76 -8.03 -7.22
C ILE A 30 0.11 -7.75 -8.44
N LYS A 31 -0.01 -6.55 -9.00
CA LYS A 31 0.74 -6.10 -10.19
C LYS A 31 1.50 -4.82 -9.85
N ILE A 32 2.50 -4.52 -10.66
CA ILE A 32 3.14 -3.20 -10.62
C ILE A 32 2.06 -2.14 -10.88
N SER A 33 2.08 -1.10 -10.08
CA SER A 33 1.10 -0.01 -10.01
C SER A 33 -0.18 -0.33 -9.25
N SER A 34 -0.39 -1.55 -8.76
CA SER A 34 -1.47 -1.83 -7.81
C SER A 34 -1.32 -0.96 -6.57
N VAL A 35 -2.43 -0.51 -6.00
CA VAL A 35 -2.44 0.13 -4.68
C VAL A 35 -2.85 -0.92 -3.65
N ALA A 36 -1.89 -1.28 -2.79
CA ALA A 36 -2.04 -2.39 -1.86
C ALA A 36 -2.35 -1.90 -0.45
N ILE A 37 -3.24 -2.63 0.21
CA ILE A 37 -3.54 -2.46 1.64
C ILE A 37 -2.91 -3.64 2.36
N PHE A 38 -2.02 -3.36 3.29
CA PHE A 38 -1.25 -4.40 3.96
C PHE A 38 -0.96 -4.05 5.42
N ASN A 39 -0.64 -5.09 6.18
CA ASN A 39 -0.20 -4.90 7.57
C ASN A 39 1.26 -4.45 7.58
N HIS A 40 1.56 -3.44 8.39
CA HIS A 40 2.92 -2.94 8.53
C HIS A 40 3.84 -4.08 8.98
N PRO A 41 5.01 -4.28 8.33
CA PRO A 41 5.87 -5.43 8.64
C PRO A 41 6.53 -5.37 10.02
N LEU A 42 6.65 -4.17 10.59
CA LEU A 42 7.38 -3.96 11.85
C LEU A 42 6.51 -3.40 12.98
N LYS A 43 5.32 -2.91 12.69
CA LYS A 43 4.43 -2.26 13.66
C LYS A 43 3.11 -3.02 13.74
N GLN A 44 2.87 -3.67 14.87
CA GLN A 44 1.64 -4.43 15.05
C GLN A 44 0.41 -3.51 15.06
N GLY A 45 -0.65 -3.93 14.39
CA GLY A 45 -1.91 -3.21 14.35
C GLY A 45 -1.95 -2.01 13.41
N VAL A 46 -0.87 -1.74 12.69
CA VAL A 46 -0.80 -0.64 11.73
C VAL A 46 -1.07 -1.16 10.33
N VAL A 47 -2.05 -0.55 9.66
CA VAL A 47 -2.42 -0.86 8.28
C VAL A 47 -1.91 0.25 7.36
N CYS A 48 -1.27 -0.16 6.28
CA CYS A 48 -0.68 0.76 5.30
C CYS A 48 -1.39 0.67 3.95
N VAL A 49 -1.42 1.78 3.23
CA VAL A 49 -1.89 1.86 1.84
C VAL A 49 -0.77 2.47 1.02
N LYS A 50 -0.20 1.71 0.09
CA LYS A 50 0.93 2.14 -0.73
C LYS A 50 0.80 1.55 -2.14
N ARG A 51 1.54 2.17 -3.08
CA ARG A 51 1.59 1.68 -4.46
C ARG A 51 2.73 0.68 -4.63
N VAL A 52 2.44 -0.43 -5.32
CA VAL A 52 3.45 -1.43 -5.68
C VAL A 52 4.30 -0.89 -6.83
N LYS A 53 5.59 -0.72 -6.57
CA LYS A 53 6.55 -0.19 -7.54
C LYS A 53 7.40 -1.27 -8.20
N ARG A 54 7.68 -2.35 -7.50
CA ARG A 54 8.49 -3.47 -7.99
C ARG A 54 7.97 -4.76 -7.40
N ILE A 55 8.18 -5.85 -8.14
CA ILE A 55 7.84 -7.21 -7.71
C ILE A 55 9.06 -8.09 -7.97
N ASP A 56 9.44 -8.88 -6.98
CA ASP A 56 10.47 -9.90 -7.09
C ASP A 56 9.96 -11.18 -6.43
N GLY A 57 9.48 -12.11 -7.25
CA GLY A 57 8.88 -13.36 -6.76
C GLY A 57 7.71 -13.10 -5.83
N ASP A 58 7.84 -13.53 -4.57
CA ASP A 58 6.81 -13.38 -3.55
C ASP A 58 6.94 -12.10 -2.72
N LYS A 59 7.84 -11.18 -3.13
CA LYS A 59 8.07 -9.92 -2.43
C LYS A 59 7.76 -8.73 -3.31
N ILE A 60 7.38 -7.63 -2.66
CA ILE A 60 7.06 -6.38 -3.33
C ILE A 60 7.78 -5.21 -2.67
N PHE A 61 8.08 -4.21 -3.48
CA PHE A 61 8.59 -2.92 -3.05
C PHE A 61 7.47 -1.90 -3.19
N VAL A 62 7.09 -1.25 -2.11
CA VAL A 62 5.96 -0.33 -2.06
C VAL A 62 6.41 1.08 -1.75
N GLN A 63 5.67 2.07 -2.27
CA GLN A 63 5.99 3.48 -2.12
C GLN A 63 4.71 4.29 -2.08
N GLY A 64 4.69 5.34 -1.25
CA GLY A 64 3.60 6.31 -1.27
C GLY A 64 3.66 7.19 -2.51
N ASP A 65 2.51 7.64 -2.99
CA ASP A 65 2.42 8.52 -4.17
C ASP A 65 2.82 9.97 -3.86
N ASN A 66 2.88 10.36 -2.59
CA ASN A 66 3.25 11.71 -2.21
C ASN A 66 4.72 11.98 -2.58
N PRO A 67 5.01 13.04 -3.34
CA PRO A 67 6.40 13.36 -3.72
C PRO A 67 7.28 13.79 -2.55
N ASP A 68 6.69 14.19 -1.41
CA ASP A 68 7.43 14.52 -0.20
C ASP A 68 7.90 13.22 0.49
N PRO A 69 9.21 12.95 0.57
CA PRO A 69 9.70 11.71 1.16
C PRO A 69 9.43 11.61 2.67
N THR A 70 9.10 12.70 3.34
CA THR A 70 8.77 12.70 4.77
C THR A 70 7.29 12.43 5.05
N ALA A 71 6.44 12.44 4.04
CA ALA A 71 5.00 12.24 4.19
C ALA A 71 4.60 10.76 4.33
N SER A 72 5.53 9.85 4.17
CA SER A 72 5.23 8.43 4.06
C SER A 72 6.37 7.58 4.63
N GLU A 73 6.01 6.51 5.31
CA GLU A 73 6.90 5.41 5.63
C GLU A 73 6.60 4.26 4.67
N ASP A 74 7.59 3.81 3.92
CA ASP A 74 7.41 2.80 2.89
C ASP A 74 8.64 1.88 2.78
N SER A 75 8.77 1.16 1.66
CA SER A 75 9.87 0.21 1.48
C SER A 75 11.26 0.84 1.51
N HIS A 76 11.38 2.16 1.32
CA HIS A 76 12.66 2.86 1.55
C HIS A 76 13.06 2.83 3.03
N ASN A 77 12.09 2.70 3.93
CA ASN A 77 12.31 2.65 5.38
C ASN A 77 12.35 1.23 5.91
N PHE A 78 11.42 0.36 5.49
CA PHE A 78 11.29 -1.00 6.06
C PHE A 78 11.63 -2.13 5.08
N GLY A 79 12.04 -1.80 3.83
CA GLY A 79 12.48 -2.79 2.87
C GLY A 79 11.36 -3.49 2.12
N TRP A 80 11.72 -4.52 1.37
CA TRP A 80 10.76 -5.36 0.63
C TRP A 80 9.87 -6.11 1.61
N ILE A 81 8.60 -6.28 1.23
CA ILE A 81 7.63 -7.00 2.06
C ILE A 81 7.08 -8.20 1.32
N PRO A 82 6.70 -9.28 2.03
CA PRO A 82 6.06 -10.42 1.38
C PRO A 82 4.67 -10.05 0.89
N LYS A 83 4.28 -10.59 -0.26
CA LYS A 83 2.93 -10.43 -0.81
C LYS A 83 1.85 -10.87 0.17
N ASP A 84 2.15 -11.82 1.04
CA ASP A 84 1.21 -12.36 2.02
C ASP A 84 0.72 -11.32 3.04
N LEU A 85 1.42 -10.21 3.20
CA LEU A 85 0.95 -9.12 4.06
C LEU A 85 -0.18 -8.31 3.43
N VAL A 86 -0.34 -8.39 2.11
CA VAL A 86 -1.38 -7.66 1.38
C VAL A 86 -2.71 -8.41 1.53
N PHE A 87 -3.73 -7.75 2.05
CA PHE A 87 -5.05 -8.38 2.23
C PHE A 87 -6.14 -7.76 1.36
N ALA A 88 -5.87 -6.65 0.69
CA ALA A 88 -6.79 -6.04 -0.26
C ALA A 88 -6.05 -5.14 -1.24
N LEU A 89 -6.65 -4.93 -2.41
CA LEU A 89 -6.21 -3.98 -3.42
C LEU A 89 -7.28 -2.94 -3.63
N ILE A 90 -6.87 -1.68 -3.79
CA ILE A 90 -7.81 -0.60 -4.10
C ILE A 90 -8.26 -0.74 -5.55
N ASN A 91 -9.56 -0.61 -5.77
CA ASN A 91 -10.18 -0.60 -7.10
C ASN A 91 -9.99 0.80 -7.70
N GLU A 92 -9.14 0.92 -8.70
CA GLU A 92 -8.89 2.17 -9.41
C GLU A 92 -9.63 2.25 -10.73
#